data_b55e9a29f5c98f52202e9da7137e6215
#
_entry.id   b55e9a29f5c98f52202e9da7137e6215
#
_cell.length_a   1.000
_cell.length_b   1.000
_cell.length_c   1.000
_cell.angle_alpha   90.00
_cell.angle_beta   90.00
_cell.angle_gamma   90.00
#
_symmetry.space_group_name_H-M   'P 1'
#
loop_
_entity.id
_entity.type
_entity.pdbx_description
1 polymer ?
#
loop_
_entity_poly.entity_id
_entity_poly.type
_entity_poly.pdbx_seq_one_letter_code
_entity_poly.pdbx_strand_id
1 'polypeptide(L)'
;MPAPGCPESRAATIIGPMAIVHLIDALLTEIDTGLRTLAAATPATRPSPAADLVAEPLSASDQTAGAALMRVNHAGEVAAQALYRGQAFTTRDPDIRKSLLDAALEEQDHLAWCHQRVRELGGHTSLFGPVWYAGSFALGAAAGLLGTPKGLGFLVETERQVEQHLTGHLNRLPGSDLASRAILRQMQSDEAAHGSKARDLGGTDLPPPVRAAMRLVARVMTTVAQRL
;
A
#
# COMPACT_ATOMS: atom_id res chain seq x y z
N MET A 1 49.01 1.58 -40.74
CA MET A 1 48.39 0.62 -39.82
C MET A 1 48.22 1.36 -38.50
N PRO A 2 46.96 1.63 -38.05
CA PRO A 2 46.76 2.17 -36.72
C PRO A 2 46.83 1.03 -35.69
N ALA A 3 47.40 1.34 -34.52
CA ALA A 3 47.59 0.44 -33.38
C ALA A 3 46.22 0.06 -32.72
N PRO A 4 46.06 -1.15 -32.16
CA PRO A 4 44.84 -1.56 -31.53
C PRO A 4 44.63 -0.79 -30.22
N GLY A 5 43.41 -0.18 -30.08
CA GLY A 5 43.01 0.56 -28.94
C GLY A 5 42.95 -0.32 -27.67
N CYS A 6 43.52 0.23 -26.60
CA CYS A 6 43.44 -0.30 -25.23
C CYS A 6 41.99 -0.37 -24.77
N PRO A 7 41.49 -1.45 -24.16
CA PRO A 7 40.11 -1.49 -23.62
C PRO A 7 40.04 -0.53 -22.42
N GLU A 8 39.14 0.44 -22.49
CA GLU A 8 38.78 1.29 -21.36
C GLU A 8 38.31 0.41 -20.18
N SER A 9 39.13 0.45 -19.13
CA SER A 9 38.77 -0.17 -17.86
C SER A 9 37.51 0.51 -17.32
N ARG A 10 36.40 -0.21 -17.24
CA ARG A 10 35.23 0.20 -16.47
C ARG A 10 35.66 0.39 -15.03
N ALA A 11 35.89 1.63 -14.65
CA ALA A 11 36.12 2.00 -13.25
C ALA A 11 34.87 1.58 -12.45
N ALA A 12 35.04 0.65 -11.54
CA ALA A 12 34.03 0.33 -10.53
C ALA A 12 33.79 1.62 -9.74
N THR A 13 32.61 2.17 -9.83
CA THR A 13 32.20 3.36 -9.07
C THR A 13 32.19 2.98 -7.59
N ILE A 14 33.27 3.33 -6.87
CA ILE A 14 33.35 3.15 -5.43
C ILE A 14 32.35 4.14 -4.83
N ILE A 15 31.29 3.62 -4.20
CA ILE A 15 30.31 4.43 -3.46
C ILE A 15 31.09 5.13 -2.34
N GLY A 16 31.16 6.46 -2.36
CA GLY A 16 31.88 7.24 -1.35
C GLY A 16 31.22 7.10 0.04
N PRO A 17 31.99 7.29 1.13
CA PRO A 17 31.48 7.12 2.50
C PRO A 17 30.24 7.96 2.81
N MET A 18 30.11 9.16 2.27
CA MET A 18 28.90 9.99 2.42
C MET A 18 27.65 9.34 1.79
N ALA A 19 27.77 8.70 0.63
CA ALA A 19 26.64 8.01 -0.02
C ALA A 19 26.20 6.78 0.79
N ILE A 20 27.11 6.10 1.46
CA ILE A 20 26.82 4.98 2.36
C ILE A 20 26.03 5.48 3.59
N VAL A 21 26.45 6.59 4.20
CA VAL A 21 25.73 7.20 5.34
C VAL A 21 24.30 7.57 4.95
N HIS A 22 24.11 8.28 3.83
CA HIS A 22 22.77 8.63 3.35
C HIS A 22 21.88 7.42 3.07
N LEU A 23 22.45 6.33 2.55
CA LEU A 23 21.70 5.08 2.34
C LEU A 23 21.27 4.45 3.67
N ILE A 24 22.15 4.44 4.67
CA ILE A 24 21.86 3.92 6.00
C ILE A 24 20.75 4.75 6.65
N ASP A 25 20.85 6.07 6.62
CA ASP A 25 19.82 6.98 7.17
C ASP A 25 18.46 6.76 6.49
N ALA A 26 18.46 6.61 5.16
CA ALA A 26 17.25 6.32 4.41
C ALA A 26 16.64 4.96 4.83
N LEU A 27 17.44 3.92 4.98
CA LEU A 27 16.97 2.61 5.44
C LEU A 27 16.44 2.65 6.88
N LEU A 28 17.11 3.34 7.78
CA LEU A 28 16.65 3.52 9.16
C LEU A 28 15.32 4.26 9.20
N THR A 29 15.13 5.27 8.36
CA THR A 29 13.87 6.01 8.23
C THR A 29 12.73 5.08 7.74
N GLU A 30 13.00 4.21 6.77
CA GLU A 30 11.99 3.26 6.28
C GLU A 30 11.66 2.19 7.34
N ILE A 31 12.64 1.73 8.11
CA ILE A 31 12.42 0.79 9.23
C ILE A 31 11.56 1.44 10.32
N ASP A 32 11.90 2.67 10.76
CA ASP A 32 11.09 3.39 11.76
C ASP A 32 9.66 3.59 11.29
N THR A 33 9.48 4.00 10.04
CA THR A 33 8.14 4.15 9.45
C THR A 33 7.38 2.84 9.41
N GLY A 34 8.05 1.74 9.03
CA GLY A 34 7.44 0.41 9.03
C GLY A 34 6.99 -0.03 10.42
N LEU A 35 7.80 0.21 11.44
CA LEU A 35 7.46 -0.09 12.83
C LEU A 35 6.26 0.75 13.30
N ARG A 36 6.18 2.04 12.95
CA ARG A 36 5.03 2.92 13.26
C ARG A 36 3.76 2.45 12.55
N THR A 37 3.84 2.07 11.29
CA THR A 37 2.73 1.51 10.51
C THR A 37 2.18 0.26 11.18
N LEU A 38 3.05 -0.68 11.56
CA LEU A 38 2.67 -1.94 12.21
C LEU A 38 2.10 -1.74 13.62
N ALA A 39 2.60 -0.76 14.36
CA ALA A 39 2.09 -0.41 15.68
C ALA A 39 0.79 0.41 15.63
N ALA A 40 0.32 0.81 14.44
CA ALA A 40 -0.77 1.77 14.24
C ALA A 40 -0.60 3.03 15.13
N ALA A 41 0.66 3.47 15.29
CA ALA A 41 1.01 4.55 16.22
C ALA A 41 0.77 5.94 15.63
N THR A 42 0.48 6.05 14.35
CA THR A 42 0.29 7.32 13.68
C THR A 42 -1.20 7.59 13.50
N PRO A 43 -1.72 8.70 14.08
CA PRO A 43 -3.12 9.07 13.93
C PRO A 43 -3.44 9.49 12.49
N ALA A 44 -4.71 9.39 12.10
CA ALA A 44 -5.19 9.95 10.86
C ALA A 44 -5.06 11.48 10.85
N THR A 45 -4.77 12.05 9.69
CA THR A 45 -4.76 13.51 9.46
C THR A 45 -6.14 14.02 9.08
N ARG A 46 -6.93 13.20 8.38
CA ARG A 46 -8.33 13.47 8.03
C ARG A 46 -9.28 12.82 9.05
N PRO A 47 -10.44 13.45 9.35
CA PRO A 47 -11.45 12.81 10.19
C PRO A 47 -11.94 11.50 9.56
N SER A 48 -12.31 10.53 10.38
CA SER A 48 -12.94 9.30 9.87
C SER A 48 -14.24 9.63 9.13
N PRO A 49 -14.50 9.03 7.95
CA PRO A 49 -15.77 9.16 7.25
C PRO A 49 -16.99 8.68 8.06
N ALA A 50 -16.74 7.98 9.16
CA ALA A 50 -17.76 7.50 10.09
C ALA A 50 -17.92 8.38 11.35
N ALA A 51 -17.14 9.47 11.51
CA ALA A 51 -17.06 10.23 12.75
C ALA A 51 -18.42 10.78 13.23
N ASP A 52 -19.24 11.25 12.29
CA ASP A 52 -20.54 11.88 12.62
C ASP A 52 -21.73 10.92 12.45
N LEU A 53 -21.48 9.63 12.19
CA LEU A 53 -22.53 8.65 12.00
C LEU A 53 -23.04 8.14 13.35
N VAL A 54 -24.34 8.30 13.59
CA VAL A 54 -25.04 7.60 14.67
C VAL A 54 -25.29 6.17 14.21
N ALA A 55 -24.52 5.22 14.74
CA ALA A 55 -24.65 3.81 14.37
C ALA A 55 -25.59 3.08 15.34
N GLU A 56 -26.56 2.38 14.78
CA GLU A 56 -27.35 1.40 15.54
C GLU A 56 -26.46 0.21 15.96
N PRO A 57 -26.72 -0.40 17.13
CA PRO A 57 -25.99 -1.58 17.55
C PRO A 57 -26.10 -2.72 16.54
N LEU A 58 -24.97 -3.26 16.12
CA LEU A 58 -24.93 -4.42 15.24
C LEU A 58 -25.18 -5.71 16.01
N SER A 59 -25.79 -6.70 15.36
CA SER A 59 -25.85 -8.07 15.89
C SER A 59 -24.43 -8.64 16.10
N ALA A 60 -24.25 -9.59 17.02
CA ALA A 60 -22.95 -10.22 17.25
C ALA A 60 -22.37 -10.89 15.99
N SER A 61 -23.25 -11.46 15.14
CA SER A 61 -22.85 -12.04 13.85
C SER A 61 -22.35 -10.97 12.88
N ASP A 62 -23.04 -9.81 12.81
CA ASP A 62 -22.66 -8.71 11.94
C ASP A 62 -21.35 -8.05 12.39
N GLN A 63 -21.15 -7.89 13.70
CA GLN A 63 -19.89 -7.41 14.25
C GLN A 63 -18.72 -8.33 13.87
N THR A 64 -18.90 -9.65 14.02
CA THR A 64 -17.87 -10.63 13.66
C THR A 64 -17.54 -10.60 12.18
N ALA A 65 -18.57 -10.55 11.33
CA ALA A 65 -18.42 -10.47 9.87
C ALA A 65 -17.75 -9.17 9.44
N GLY A 66 -18.19 -8.03 9.99
CA GLY A 66 -17.61 -6.72 9.75
C GLY A 66 -16.13 -6.64 10.18
N ALA A 67 -15.82 -7.13 11.40
CA ALA A 67 -14.45 -7.16 11.92
C ALA A 67 -13.49 -7.97 11.02
N ALA A 68 -13.94 -9.13 10.50
CA ALA A 68 -13.13 -9.94 9.60
C ALA A 68 -12.84 -9.21 8.27
N LEU A 69 -13.83 -8.51 7.69
CA LEU A 69 -13.66 -7.74 6.46
C LEU A 69 -12.75 -6.51 6.69
N MET A 70 -12.96 -5.77 7.79
CA MET A 70 -12.13 -4.61 8.12
C MET A 70 -10.69 -5.00 8.46
N ARG A 71 -10.45 -6.19 9.02
CA ARG A 71 -9.09 -6.75 9.22
C ARG A 71 -8.37 -6.97 7.90
N VAL A 72 -9.06 -7.49 6.89
CA VAL A 72 -8.49 -7.65 5.55
C VAL A 72 -8.12 -6.30 4.95
N ASN A 73 -9.00 -5.29 5.07
CA ASN A 73 -8.71 -3.95 4.59
C ASN A 73 -7.51 -3.37 5.33
N HIS A 74 -7.46 -3.44 6.67
CA HIS A 74 -6.30 -3.01 7.45
C HIS A 74 -4.99 -3.66 6.97
N ALA A 75 -4.99 -4.97 6.69
CA ALA A 75 -3.81 -5.66 6.15
C ALA A 75 -3.46 -5.16 4.74
N GLY A 76 -4.46 -4.80 3.93
CA GLY A 76 -4.29 -4.15 2.64
C GLY A 76 -3.59 -2.80 2.77
N GLU A 77 -4.02 -1.95 3.72
CA GLU A 77 -3.42 -0.63 3.95
C GLU A 77 -1.97 -0.72 4.47
N VAL A 78 -1.66 -1.70 5.32
CA VAL A 78 -0.27 -2.01 5.71
C VAL A 78 0.57 -2.34 4.48
N ALA A 79 0.02 -3.12 3.56
CA ALA A 79 0.70 -3.51 2.32
C ALA A 79 0.82 -2.33 1.34
N ALA A 80 -0.24 -1.52 1.16
CA ALA A 80 -0.25 -0.37 0.26
C ALA A 80 0.78 0.68 0.70
N GLN A 81 0.78 1.05 1.97
CA GLN A 81 1.76 2.00 2.51
C GLN A 81 3.20 1.53 2.28
N ALA A 82 3.48 0.25 2.53
CA ALA A 82 4.79 -0.34 2.29
C ALA A 82 5.17 -0.35 0.80
N LEU A 83 4.21 -0.61 -0.09
CA LEU A 83 4.41 -0.65 -1.54
C LEU A 83 4.77 0.74 -2.08
N TYR A 84 4.01 1.77 -1.71
CA TYR A 84 4.29 3.15 -2.09
C TYR A 84 5.67 3.61 -1.62
N ARG A 85 6.01 3.32 -0.36
CA ARG A 85 7.31 3.68 0.21
C ARG A 85 8.46 2.93 -0.45
N GLY A 86 8.31 1.62 -0.68
CA GLY A 86 9.31 0.81 -1.39
C GLY A 86 9.55 1.32 -2.81
N GLN A 87 8.48 1.68 -3.53
CA GLN A 87 8.60 2.25 -4.87
C GLN A 87 9.28 3.63 -4.84
N ALA A 88 8.90 4.50 -3.90
CA ALA A 88 9.54 5.80 -3.70
C ALA A 88 11.04 5.67 -3.34
N PHE A 89 11.41 4.66 -2.57
CA PHE A 89 12.79 4.40 -2.14
C PHE A 89 13.74 4.16 -3.32
N THR A 90 13.27 3.51 -4.39
CA THR A 90 14.09 3.17 -5.56
C THR A 90 13.82 4.05 -6.78
N THR A 91 12.75 4.85 -6.78
CA THR A 91 12.42 5.77 -7.87
C THR A 91 13.44 6.90 -7.96
N ARG A 92 13.95 7.16 -9.17
CA ARG A 92 14.98 8.18 -9.43
C ARG A 92 14.39 9.56 -9.73
N ASP A 93 13.17 9.61 -10.24
CA ASP A 93 12.46 10.84 -10.56
C ASP A 93 11.93 11.47 -9.27
N PRO A 94 12.34 12.71 -8.93
CA PRO A 94 11.97 13.36 -7.67
C PRO A 94 10.48 13.70 -7.60
N ASP A 95 9.84 14.02 -8.72
CA ASP A 95 8.41 14.39 -8.77
C ASP A 95 7.55 13.15 -8.59
N ILE A 96 7.92 12.04 -9.24
CA ILE A 96 7.27 10.74 -9.03
C ILE A 96 7.47 10.27 -7.58
N ARG A 97 8.70 10.38 -7.06
CA ARG A 97 9.00 10.03 -5.67
C ARG A 97 8.13 10.82 -4.69
N LYS A 98 8.01 12.13 -4.90
CA LYS A 98 7.14 12.98 -4.07
C LYS A 98 5.69 12.51 -4.15
N SER A 99 5.17 12.28 -5.34
CA SER A 99 3.79 11.81 -5.54
C SER A 99 3.50 10.48 -4.84
N LEU A 100 4.47 9.53 -4.85
CA LEU A 100 4.36 8.26 -4.15
C LEU A 100 4.34 8.43 -2.63
N LEU A 101 5.17 9.34 -2.10
CA LEU A 101 5.19 9.62 -0.65
C LEU A 101 3.94 10.38 -0.19
N ASP A 102 3.40 11.28 -1.01
CA ASP A 102 2.13 11.95 -0.74
C ASP A 102 0.98 10.93 -0.66
N ALA A 103 0.91 9.97 -1.60
CA ALA A 103 -0.07 8.89 -1.54
C ALA A 103 0.13 7.99 -0.29
N ALA A 104 1.37 7.64 0.05
CA ALA A 104 1.65 6.87 1.28
C ALA A 104 1.15 7.58 2.55
N LEU A 105 1.08 8.92 2.58
CA LEU A 105 0.48 9.66 3.70
C LEU A 105 -1.05 9.54 3.71
N GLU A 106 -1.70 9.48 2.54
CA GLU A 106 -3.15 9.27 2.45
C GLU A 106 -3.52 7.84 2.91
N GLU A 107 -2.70 6.83 2.55
CA GLU A 107 -2.86 5.45 3.03
C GLU A 107 -2.76 5.34 4.55
N GLN A 108 -2.04 6.26 5.21
CA GLN A 108 -2.01 6.31 6.68
C GLN A 108 -3.37 6.65 7.29
N ASP A 109 -4.17 7.48 6.63
CA ASP A 109 -5.53 7.78 7.06
C ASP A 109 -6.42 6.53 6.95
N HIS A 110 -6.35 5.82 5.81
CA HIS A 110 -7.05 4.56 5.60
C HIS A 110 -6.69 3.51 6.63
N LEU A 111 -5.39 3.36 6.92
CA LEU A 111 -4.88 2.46 7.94
C LEU A 111 -5.47 2.76 9.32
N ALA A 112 -5.46 4.05 9.71
CA ALA A 112 -5.96 4.48 11.02
C ALA A 112 -7.48 4.26 11.13
N TRP A 113 -8.26 4.57 10.08
CA TRP A 113 -9.70 4.33 10.06
C TRP A 113 -10.03 2.82 10.14
N CYS A 114 -9.33 2.00 9.37
CA CYS A 114 -9.49 0.55 9.41
C CYS A 114 -9.11 -0.02 10.78
N HIS A 115 -7.98 0.43 11.37
CA HIS A 115 -7.55 0.01 12.71
C HIS A 115 -8.60 0.32 13.77
N GLN A 116 -9.07 1.57 13.80
CA GLN A 116 -10.11 2.01 14.74
C GLN A 116 -11.37 1.15 14.56
N ARG A 117 -11.82 0.96 13.32
CA ARG A 117 -13.06 0.22 13.04
C ARG A 117 -12.97 -1.25 13.44
N VAL A 118 -11.85 -1.92 13.20
CA VAL A 118 -11.63 -3.29 13.67
C VAL A 118 -11.81 -3.40 15.19
N ARG A 119 -11.26 -2.44 15.94
CA ARG A 119 -11.38 -2.42 17.41
C ARG A 119 -12.81 -2.14 17.89
N GLU A 120 -13.52 -1.20 17.26
CA GLU A 120 -14.92 -0.90 17.54
C GLU A 120 -15.82 -2.12 17.35
N LEU A 121 -15.49 -2.98 16.37
CA LEU A 121 -16.18 -4.23 16.10
C LEU A 121 -15.73 -5.40 17.00
N GLY A 122 -14.85 -5.13 18.00
CA GLY A 122 -14.32 -6.16 18.91
C GLY A 122 -13.35 -7.13 18.24
N GLY A 123 -12.79 -6.78 17.08
CA GLY A 123 -11.84 -7.59 16.33
C GLY A 123 -10.36 -7.27 16.67
N HIS A 124 -9.47 -7.89 15.93
CA HIS A 124 -8.02 -7.66 15.98
C HIS A 124 -7.45 -7.52 14.57
N THR A 125 -6.29 -6.88 14.42
CA THR A 125 -5.55 -6.77 13.16
C THR A 125 -4.85 -8.09 12.80
N SER A 126 -4.40 -8.21 11.54
CA SER A 126 -3.71 -9.42 11.09
C SER A 126 -2.37 -9.62 11.81
N LEU A 127 -2.11 -10.85 12.27
CA LEU A 127 -0.83 -11.23 12.88
C LEU A 127 0.34 -11.21 11.88
N PHE A 128 0.04 -11.31 10.59
CA PHE A 128 1.04 -11.30 9.52
C PHE A 128 1.40 -9.90 9.00
N GLY A 129 0.99 -8.83 9.72
CA GLY A 129 1.35 -7.45 9.37
C GLY A 129 2.82 -7.25 8.97
N PRO A 130 3.80 -7.74 9.76
CA PRO A 130 5.22 -7.62 9.40
C PRO A 130 5.59 -8.28 8.06
N VAL A 131 4.98 -9.43 7.74
CA VAL A 131 5.22 -10.14 6.48
C VAL A 131 4.61 -9.37 5.32
N TRP A 132 3.37 -8.85 5.49
CA TRP A 132 2.72 -8.02 4.48
C TRP A 132 3.50 -6.74 4.21
N TYR A 133 3.98 -6.06 5.26
CA TYR A 133 4.80 -4.86 5.11
C TYR A 133 6.09 -5.15 4.36
N ALA A 134 6.91 -6.08 4.85
CA ALA A 134 8.21 -6.39 4.26
C ALA A 134 8.10 -6.88 2.80
N GLY A 135 7.14 -7.77 2.53
CA GLY A 135 6.89 -8.29 1.18
C GLY A 135 6.44 -7.21 0.21
N SER A 136 5.51 -6.34 0.64
CA SER A 136 5.01 -5.23 -0.20
C SER A 136 6.06 -4.15 -0.41
N PHE A 137 6.88 -3.83 0.60
CA PHE A 137 8.01 -2.91 0.43
C PHE A 137 9.00 -3.44 -0.62
N ALA A 138 9.36 -4.72 -0.56
CA ALA A 138 10.25 -5.33 -1.54
C ALA A 138 9.65 -5.32 -2.96
N LEU A 139 8.35 -5.60 -3.11
CA LEU A 139 7.64 -5.52 -4.39
C LEU A 139 7.59 -4.08 -4.93
N GLY A 140 7.30 -3.11 -4.07
CA GLY A 140 7.34 -1.68 -4.42
C GLY A 140 8.73 -1.25 -4.87
N ALA A 141 9.77 -1.63 -4.12
CA ALA A 141 11.16 -1.33 -4.49
C ALA A 141 11.54 -1.95 -5.84
N ALA A 142 11.13 -3.18 -6.11
CA ALA A 142 11.33 -3.80 -7.41
C ALA A 142 10.57 -3.06 -8.53
N ALA A 143 9.34 -2.62 -8.28
CA ALA A 143 8.55 -1.84 -9.24
C ALA A 143 9.21 -0.49 -9.57
N GLY A 144 9.74 0.22 -8.56
CA GLY A 144 10.46 1.49 -8.75
C GLY A 144 11.73 1.33 -9.62
N LEU A 145 12.42 0.19 -9.51
CA LEU A 145 13.59 -0.13 -10.34
C LEU A 145 13.25 -0.37 -11.82
N LEU A 146 11.99 -0.71 -12.15
CA LEU A 146 11.55 -0.94 -13.54
C LEU A 146 11.42 0.35 -14.37
N GLY A 147 11.60 1.51 -13.73
CA GLY A 147 11.42 2.84 -14.34
C GLY A 147 9.97 3.29 -14.35
N THR A 148 9.77 4.59 -14.59
CA THR A 148 8.50 5.28 -14.41
C THR A 148 7.30 4.63 -15.09
N PRO A 149 7.30 4.30 -16.39
CA PRO A 149 6.09 3.78 -17.04
C PRO A 149 5.61 2.44 -16.47
N LYS A 150 6.56 1.52 -16.19
CA LYS A 150 6.22 0.19 -15.68
C LYS A 150 5.94 0.21 -14.17
N GLY A 151 6.72 0.99 -13.41
CA GLY A 151 6.52 1.17 -11.99
C GLY A 151 5.16 1.79 -11.68
N LEU A 152 4.80 2.88 -12.38
CA LEU A 152 3.46 3.47 -12.26
C LEU A 152 2.36 2.55 -12.81
N GLY A 153 2.64 1.76 -13.84
CA GLY A 153 1.71 0.74 -14.34
C GLY A 153 1.42 -0.34 -13.31
N PHE A 154 2.43 -0.71 -12.49
CA PHE A 154 2.23 -1.61 -11.35
C PHE A 154 1.28 -0.98 -10.32
N LEU A 155 1.44 0.31 -10.02
CA LEU A 155 0.57 1.05 -9.14
C LEU A 155 -0.87 1.13 -9.68
N VAL A 156 -1.07 1.54 -10.94
CA VAL A 156 -2.39 1.56 -11.61
C VAL A 156 -3.13 0.23 -11.46
N GLU A 157 -2.43 -0.88 -11.66
CA GLU A 157 -3.04 -2.21 -11.52
C GLU A 157 -3.33 -2.56 -10.06
N THR A 158 -2.48 -2.13 -9.12
CA THR A 158 -2.71 -2.33 -7.69
C THR A 158 -4.00 -1.62 -7.26
N GLU A 159 -4.14 -0.32 -7.56
CA GLU A 159 -5.32 0.45 -7.18
C GLU A 159 -6.60 -0.10 -7.82
N ARG A 160 -6.53 -0.50 -9.07
CA ARG A 160 -7.66 -1.16 -9.73
C ARG A 160 -8.09 -2.45 -9.02
N GLN A 161 -7.15 -3.24 -8.50
CA GLN A 161 -7.46 -4.46 -7.75
C GLN A 161 -8.01 -4.14 -6.37
N VAL A 162 -7.48 -3.11 -5.69
CA VAL A 162 -7.99 -2.63 -4.39
C VAL A 162 -9.42 -2.10 -4.55
N GLU A 163 -9.71 -1.25 -5.53
CA GLU A 163 -11.06 -0.75 -5.82
C GLU A 163 -12.06 -1.89 -6.01
N GLN A 164 -11.70 -2.91 -6.81
CA GLN A 164 -12.54 -4.09 -7.01
C GLN A 164 -12.74 -4.89 -5.73
N HIS A 165 -11.70 -5.01 -4.90
CA HIS A 165 -11.75 -5.67 -3.61
C HIS A 165 -12.71 -4.94 -2.64
N LEU A 166 -12.59 -3.61 -2.54
CA LEU A 166 -13.47 -2.76 -1.73
C LEU A 166 -14.93 -2.87 -2.18
N THR A 167 -15.19 -2.90 -3.49
CA THR A 167 -16.53 -3.18 -4.05
C THR A 167 -17.08 -4.52 -3.55
N GLY A 168 -16.24 -5.57 -3.59
CA GLY A 168 -16.60 -6.89 -3.08
C GLY A 168 -16.91 -6.90 -1.58
N HIS A 169 -16.17 -6.13 -0.79
CA HIS A 169 -16.40 -5.98 0.65
C HIS A 169 -17.68 -5.19 0.93
N LEU A 170 -17.93 -4.09 0.23
CA LEU A 170 -19.19 -3.32 0.34
C LEU A 170 -20.45 -4.18 0.07
N ASN A 171 -20.35 -5.15 -0.84
CA ASN A 171 -21.45 -6.08 -1.12
C ASN A 171 -21.64 -7.15 -0.04
N ARG A 172 -20.62 -7.43 0.77
CA ARG A 172 -20.64 -8.44 1.85
C ARG A 172 -20.92 -7.84 3.23
N LEU A 173 -20.62 -6.56 3.44
CA LEU A 173 -20.90 -5.87 4.70
C LEU A 173 -22.41 -5.82 4.95
N PRO A 174 -22.84 -6.04 6.22
CA PRO A 174 -24.22 -5.83 6.61
C PRO A 174 -24.71 -4.43 6.21
N GLY A 175 -25.96 -4.33 5.76
CA GLY A 175 -26.55 -3.03 5.40
C GLY A 175 -26.62 -2.05 6.57
N SER A 176 -26.73 -2.58 7.79
CA SER A 176 -26.74 -1.85 9.06
C SER A 176 -25.35 -1.32 9.49
N ASP A 177 -24.25 -1.87 8.94
CA ASP A 177 -22.89 -1.40 9.26
C ASP A 177 -22.54 -0.14 8.46
N LEU A 178 -23.22 0.97 8.79
CA LEU A 178 -23.06 2.24 8.09
C LEU A 178 -21.64 2.79 8.23
N ALA A 179 -21.01 2.58 9.38
CA ALA A 179 -19.66 3.09 9.66
C ALA A 179 -18.60 2.41 8.78
N SER A 180 -18.54 1.08 8.75
CA SER A 180 -17.60 0.37 7.86
C SER A 180 -17.88 0.71 6.39
N ARG A 181 -19.15 0.83 6.01
CA ARG A 181 -19.53 1.19 4.64
C ARG A 181 -19.09 2.59 4.24
N ALA A 182 -19.17 3.57 5.16
CA ALA A 182 -18.70 4.93 4.91
C ALA A 182 -17.18 4.96 4.70
N ILE A 183 -16.42 4.28 5.57
CA ILE A 183 -14.97 4.15 5.45
C ILE A 183 -14.60 3.55 4.09
N LEU A 184 -15.17 2.40 3.72
CA LEU A 184 -14.81 1.72 2.47
C LEU A 184 -15.21 2.50 1.22
N ARG A 185 -16.28 3.31 1.25
CA ARG A 185 -16.65 4.19 0.13
C ARG A 185 -15.65 5.32 -0.06
N GLN A 186 -15.18 5.91 1.05
CA GLN A 186 -14.15 6.95 0.97
C GLN A 186 -12.86 6.36 0.41
N MET A 187 -12.38 5.25 0.97
CA MET A 187 -11.21 4.54 0.47
C MET A 187 -11.34 4.24 -1.02
N GLN A 188 -12.47 3.67 -1.47
CA GLN A 188 -12.70 3.37 -2.89
C GLN A 188 -12.58 4.61 -3.78
N SER A 189 -13.06 5.77 -3.32
CA SER A 189 -12.93 7.04 -4.05
C SER A 189 -11.47 7.50 -4.14
N ASP A 190 -10.73 7.36 -3.04
CA ASP A 190 -9.33 7.76 -2.95
C ASP A 190 -8.45 6.84 -3.83
N GLU A 191 -8.68 5.52 -3.82
CA GLU A 191 -7.96 4.55 -4.67
C GLU A 191 -8.18 4.79 -6.17
N ALA A 192 -9.43 5.13 -6.55
CA ALA A 192 -9.72 5.51 -7.94
C ALA A 192 -8.93 6.77 -8.35
N ALA A 193 -8.78 7.75 -7.44
CA ALA A 193 -7.98 8.95 -7.67
C ALA A 193 -6.48 8.64 -7.76
N HIS A 194 -5.94 7.76 -6.90
CA HIS A 194 -4.55 7.30 -6.94
C HIS A 194 -4.24 6.60 -8.26
N GLY A 195 -5.10 5.66 -8.69
CA GLY A 195 -4.97 4.97 -9.97
C GLY A 195 -4.99 5.92 -11.17
N SER A 196 -5.89 6.93 -11.16
CA SER A 196 -5.95 7.96 -12.21
C SER A 196 -4.67 8.79 -12.24
N LYS A 197 -4.23 9.31 -11.09
CA LYS A 197 -3.00 10.10 -10.96
C LYS A 197 -1.77 9.33 -11.45
N ALA A 198 -1.65 8.05 -11.09
CA ALA A 198 -0.54 7.21 -11.56
C ALA A 198 -0.56 7.03 -13.08
N ARG A 199 -1.75 6.93 -13.69
CA ARG A 199 -1.92 6.86 -15.15
C ARG A 199 -1.53 8.18 -15.82
N ASP A 200 -1.96 9.32 -15.28
CA ASP A 200 -1.66 10.65 -15.80
C ASP A 200 -0.16 10.97 -15.74
N LEU A 201 0.53 10.43 -14.74
CA LEU A 201 1.99 10.49 -14.59
C LEU A 201 2.75 9.54 -15.54
N GLY A 202 2.05 8.81 -16.42
CA GLY A 202 2.65 7.99 -17.47
C GLY A 202 2.67 6.49 -17.17
N GLY A 203 1.87 6.02 -16.21
CA GLY A 203 1.70 4.59 -15.94
C GLY A 203 1.11 3.83 -17.13
N THR A 204 1.74 2.73 -17.53
CA THR A 204 1.32 1.90 -18.65
C THR A 204 0.68 0.59 -18.17
N ASP A 205 -0.27 0.06 -18.94
CA ASP A 205 -0.88 -1.22 -18.59
C ASP A 205 0.13 -2.36 -18.52
N LEU A 206 0.03 -3.18 -17.48
CA LEU A 206 0.86 -4.36 -17.33
C LEU A 206 0.37 -5.53 -18.19
N PRO A 207 1.27 -6.41 -18.63
CA PRO A 207 0.90 -7.63 -19.35
C PRO A 207 -0.09 -8.49 -18.53
N PRO A 208 -1.03 -9.20 -19.21
CA PRO A 208 -2.04 -10.02 -18.52
C PRO A 208 -1.46 -11.06 -17.54
N PRO A 209 -0.33 -11.74 -17.81
CA PRO A 209 0.27 -12.68 -16.85
C PRO A 209 0.72 -12.01 -15.55
N VAL A 210 1.28 -10.80 -15.64
CA VAL A 210 1.72 -10.02 -14.45
C VAL A 210 0.51 -9.64 -13.61
N ARG A 211 -0.55 -9.12 -14.23
CA ARG A 211 -1.81 -8.81 -13.56
C ARG A 211 -2.44 -10.04 -12.89
N ALA A 212 -2.33 -11.21 -13.53
CA ALA A 212 -2.82 -12.46 -12.94
C ALA A 212 -1.99 -12.89 -11.72
N ALA A 213 -0.67 -12.76 -11.77
CA ALA A 213 0.21 -13.02 -10.64
C ALA A 213 -0.07 -12.08 -9.46
N MET A 214 -0.28 -10.78 -9.70
CA MET A 214 -0.67 -9.81 -8.67
C MET A 214 -1.98 -10.21 -8.00
N ARG A 215 -3.01 -10.60 -8.78
CA ARG A 215 -4.28 -11.09 -8.21
C ARG A 215 -4.11 -12.35 -7.36
N LEU A 216 -3.21 -13.25 -7.75
CA LEU A 216 -2.94 -14.46 -6.95
C LEU A 216 -2.31 -14.11 -5.60
N VAL A 217 -1.29 -13.24 -5.60
CA VAL A 217 -0.63 -12.77 -4.36
C VAL A 217 -1.63 -12.04 -3.46
N ALA A 218 -2.44 -11.12 -4.01
CA ALA A 218 -3.48 -10.42 -3.28
C ALA A 218 -4.52 -11.40 -2.68
N ARG A 219 -4.92 -12.43 -3.41
CA ARG A 219 -5.84 -13.46 -2.91
C ARG A 219 -5.26 -14.26 -1.75
N VAL A 220 -3.97 -14.62 -1.80
CA VAL A 220 -3.30 -15.29 -0.68
C VAL A 220 -3.33 -14.40 0.56
N MET A 221 -2.90 -13.14 0.43
CA MET A 221 -2.88 -12.17 1.53
C MET A 221 -4.28 -12.00 2.14
N THR A 222 -5.30 -11.72 1.33
CA THR A 222 -6.67 -11.47 1.81
C THR A 222 -7.28 -12.70 2.48
N THR A 223 -7.01 -13.92 1.94
CA THR A 223 -7.49 -15.18 2.52
C THR A 223 -6.86 -15.45 3.90
N VAL A 224 -5.57 -15.20 4.04
CA VAL A 224 -4.85 -15.36 5.33
C VAL A 224 -5.31 -14.29 6.32
N ALA A 225 -5.34 -13.02 5.92
CA ALA A 225 -5.75 -11.91 6.78
C ALA A 225 -7.20 -12.02 7.26
N GLN A 226 -8.09 -12.65 6.49
CA GLN A 226 -9.47 -12.87 6.90
C GLN A 226 -9.60 -13.84 8.07
N ARG A 227 -8.63 -14.75 8.25
CA ARG A 227 -8.67 -15.81 9.27
C ARG A 227 -7.78 -15.52 10.48
N LEU A 228 -6.68 -14.81 10.27
CA LEU A 228 -5.60 -14.55 11.21
C LEU A 228 -5.25 -13.06 11.26
#